data_081e52c28e488749705223ac90699317
#
_entry.id   081e52c28e488749705223ac90699317
#
_cell.length_a   1.000
_cell.length_b   1.000
_cell.length_c   1.000
_cell.angle_alpha   90.00
_cell.angle_beta   90.00
_cell.angle_gamma   90.00
#
_symmetry.space_group_name_H-M   'P 1'
#
loop_
_entity.id
_entity.type
_entity.pdbx_description
1 polymer ?
#
loop_
_entity_poly.entity_id
_entity_poly.type
_entity_poly.pdbx_seq_one_letter_code
_entity_poly.pdbx_strand_id
1 'polypeptide(L)'
;MANTVDATSIKKIGKYEITGILGRGGMGVVYRAEDKRIGRLVAIKTLTEGYSGQPEMLERFYREAQAGILQHPNIVIVYDLGDQDGVPFIVMEHVTGDPLDKIISSGRQLPLIDKLGVIEQVCAALGYAHQRGVVHRDIKPANVIVQPDGHAKIVDFGIARVQNSAAESGLTRTGNVIGTVHYIAPERLKGQPFDGRSDIFATGIMLYLLLTGQLPFEGEDLTVLQKLVNEPHPPLQTYISNYPPALDAILDRALAKDPEQRYATAEDFAYDLRAVGEDLKKGRVSELFNDAERLTTDQEFGRAREVLLQLVKIDAQHTGAKQLLGIVQQNLARLQRAEQVRQLVSEAEEALASSRHSEALASLEQAVKLDPANTAVQAKLETAREKKRRHDEIGNLMAEAEASRERGDLTAALKMLEKALHLDQENIRIRAAYADFAKQARLAAQQQQIREMLGNARQEVSSRQFTAAIEILREVSKLDPSLPEIESLLQTAISGQEQERRRKLLEQVQAEIEKCLLADDYDRATDLVNRAVEQLPTEASLLQLKTRVATQARQF
;
A
#
# COMPACT_ATOMS: atom_id res chain seq x y z
N MET A 1 -10.47 -39.31 33.85
CA MET A 1 -9.49 -38.27 33.49
C MET A 1 -9.31 -38.35 31.98
N ALA A 2 -10.03 -37.57 31.21
CA ALA A 2 -9.90 -37.53 29.77
C ALA A 2 -8.69 -36.67 29.42
N ASN A 3 -7.69 -37.26 28.79
CA ASN A 3 -6.58 -36.51 28.19
C ASN A 3 -7.12 -35.61 27.07
N THR A 4 -7.34 -34.36 27.36
CA THR A 4 -7.50 -33.33 26.32
C THR A 4 -6.14 -33.19 25.61
N VAL A 5 -5.98 -33.87 24.50
CA VAL A 5 -4.84 -33.64 23.61
C VAL A 5 -4.90 -32.17 23.17
N ASP A 6 -3.91 -31.43 23.58
CA ASP A 6 -3.79 -30.01 23.23
C ASP A 6 -3.67 -29.89 21.71
N ALA A 7 -4.69 -29.35 21.03
CA ALA A 7 -4.76 -29.26 19.57
C ALA A 7 -3.59 -28.46 18.95
N THR A 8 -2.74 -27.87 19.77
CA THR A 8 -1.47 -27.23 19.40
C THR A 8 -0.32 -28.22 19.24
N SER A 9 -0.48 -29.49 19.65
CA SER A 9 0.58 -30.50 19.60
C SER A 9 0.60 -31.33 18.31
N ILE A 10 -0.45 -31.28 17.49
CA ILE A 10 -0.54 -32.08 16.25
C ILE A 10 0.35 -31.45 15.18
N LYS A 11 1.47 -32.11 14.86
CA LYS A 11 2.43 -31.65 13.85
C LYS A 11 2.10 -32.17 12.44
N LYS A 12 1.33 -33.25 12.32
CA LYS A 12 1.08 -33.93 11.06
C LYS A 12 -0.26 -34.65 11.07
N ILE A 13 -0.99 -34.62 9.96
CA ILE A 13 -2.19 -35.41 9.70
C ILE A 13 -1.99 -36.09 8.34
N GLY A 14 -1.96 -37.43 8.32
CA GLY A 14 -1.61 -38.22 7.13
C GLY A 14 -0.26 -37.77 6.54
N LYS A 15 -0.23 -37.38 5.29
CA LYS A 15 0.97 -36.86 4.60
C LYS A 15 1.18 -35.35 4.76
N TYR A 16 0.25 -34.65 5.42
CA TYR A 16 0.22 -33.19 5.48
C TYR A 16 0.86 -32.68 6.77
N GLU A 17 1.72 -31.67 6.68
CA GLU A 17 2.30 -31.00 7.83
C GLU A 17 1.43 -29.82 8.27
N ILE A 18 1.06 -29.77 9.55
CA ILE A 18 0.24 -28.73 10.12
C ILE A 18 1.08 -27.46 10.30
N THR A 19 0.60 -26.35 9.75
CA THR A 19 1.24 -25.02 9.83
C THR A 19 0.47 -24.05 10.71
N GLY A 20 -0.77 -24.39 11.11
CA GLY A 20 -1.60 -23.54 11.98
C GLY A 20 -3.02 -24.04 12.10
N ILE A 21 -3.82 -23.35 12.90
CA ILE A 21 -5.25 -23.59 13.06
C ILE A 21 -6.00 -22.47 12.35
N LEU A 22 -6.94 -22.82 11.48
CA LEU A 22 -7.81 -21.88 10.79
C LEU A 22 -9.08 -21.56 11.59
N GLY A 23 -9.63 -22.58 12.28
CA GLY A 23 -10.82 -22.42 13.09
C GLY A 23 -11.11 -23.62 13.98
N ARG A 24 -11.90 -23.40 15.03
CA ARG A 24 -12.44 -24.44 15.91
C ARG A 24 -13.95 -24.30 15.91
N GLY A 25 -14.65 -25.39 15.63
CA GLY A 25 -16.12 -25.46 15.65
C GLY A 25 -16.62 -26.53 16.62
N GLY A 26 -17.92 -26.60 16.81
CA GLY A 26 -18.54 -27.57 17.72
C GLY A 26 -18.30 -29.04 17.36
N MET A 27 -18.05 -29.32 16.08
CA MET A 27 -17.84 -30.71 15.59
C MET A 27 -16.38 -31.04 15.30
N GLY A 28 -15.47 -30.05 15.24
CA GLY A 28 -14.10 -30.34 14.86
C GLY A 28 -13.19 -29.13 14.79
N VAL A 29 -11.97 -29.38 14.33
CA VAL A 29 -10.94 -28.36 14.14
C VAL A 29 -10.55 -28.32 12.66
N VAL A 30 -10.37 -27.12 12.13
CA VAL A 30 -9.84 -26.88 10.79
C VAL A 30 -8.40 -26.39 10.90
N TYR A 31 -7.48 -27.16 10.34
CA TYR A 31 -6.05 -26.86 10.34
C TYR A 31 -5.62 -26.31 8.98
N ARG A 32 -4.67 -25.39 8.99
CA ARG A 32 -3.86 -25.07 7.82
C ARG A 32 -2.70 -26.05 7.74
N ALA A 33 -2.51 -26.67 6.61
CA ALA A 33 -1.47 -27.68 6.40
C ALA A 33 -0.81 -27.52 5.02
N GLU A 34 0.30 -28.20 4.83
CA GLU A 34 1.05 -28.23 3.58
C GLU A 34 1.30 -29.69 3.13
N ASP A 35 0.96 -29.98 1.87
CA ASP A 35 1.45 -31.18 1.19
C ASP A 35 2.85 -30.90 0.65
N LYS A 36 3.87 -31.29 1.40
CA LYS A 36 5.28 -31.04 1.05
C LYS A 36 5.76 -31.72 -0.23
N ARG A 37 5.06 -32.76 -0.70
CA ARG A 37 5.44 -33.44 -1.94
C ARG A 37 5.22 -32.56 -3.17
N ILE A 38 4.22 -31.69 -3.10
CA ILE A 38 3.81 -30.80 -4.21
C ILE A 38 3.83 -29.31 -3.84
N GLY A 39 4.21 -28.95 -2.61
CA GLY A 39 4.26 -27.58 -2.11
C GLY A 39 2.90 -26.90 -2.06
N ARG A 40 1.79 -27.67 -1.83
CA ARG A 40 0.44 -27.12 -1.83
C ARG A 40 -0.06 -26.89 -0.41
N LEU A 41 -0.56 -25.67 -0.15
CA LEU A 41 -1.34 -25.37 1.05
C LEU A 41 -2.74 -25.97 0.94
N VAL A 42 -3.20 -26.58 2.03
CA VAL A 42 -4.51 -27.21 2.16
C VAL A 42 -5.15 -26.84 3.50
N ALA A 43 -6.47 -26.90 3.57
CA ALA A 43 -7.22 -26.91 4.82
C ALA A 43 -7.58 -28.35 5.17
N ILE A 44 -7.42 -28.73 6.43
CA ILE A 44 -7.77 -30.07 6.91
C ILE A 44 -8.78 -29.93 8.04
N LYS A 45 -9.98 -30.47 7.83
CA LYS A 45 -11.04 -30.54 8.83
C LYS A 45 -11.01 -31.91 9.49
N THR A 46 -10.96 -31.96 10.82
CA THR A 46 -11.01 -33.21 11.60
C THR A 46 -12.23 -33.19 12.51
N LEU A 47 -12.78 -34.37 12.80
CA LEU A 47 -13.77 -34.53 13.86
C LEU A 47 -13.09 -34.44 15.24
N THR A 48 -13.80 -33.91 16.23
CA THR A 48 -13.35 -33.98 17.63
C THR A 48 -13.48 -35.42 18.15
N GLU A 49 -12.50 -35.90 18.93
CA GLU A 49 -12.43 -37.29 19.45
C GLU A 49 -13.74 -37.77 20.11
N GLY A 50 -14.49 -36.91 20.76
CA GLY A 50 -15.79 -37.24 21.38
C GLY A 50 -16.90 -37.61 20.38
N TYR A 51 -16.73 -37.29 19.10
CA TYR A 51 -17.70 -37.58 18.03
C TYR A 51 -17.24 -38.70 17.07
N SER A 52 -15.96 -39.06 17.05
CA SER A 52 -15.43 -40.09 16.17
C SER A 52 -15.96 -41.49 16.45
N GLY A 53 -16.42 -41.74 17.67
CA GLY A 53 -17.10 -42.99 18.08
C GLY A 53 -18.61 -43.04 17.80
N GLN A 54 -19.22 -42.01 17.27
CA GLN A 54 -20.67 -41.95 17.01
C GLN A 54 -20.96 -42.19 15.52
N PRO A 55 -21.60 -43.31 15.12
CA PRO A 55 -21.84 -43.67 13.72
C PRO A 55 -22.56 -42.56 12.94
N GLU A 56 -23.54 -41.91 13.56
CA GLU A 56 -24.31 -40.82 12.95
C GLU A 56 -23.46 -39.59 12.63
N MET A 57 -22.51 -39.23 13.52
CA MET A 57 -21.59 -38.10 13.29
C MET A 57 -20.56 -38.40 12.23
N LEU A 58 -20.11 -39.64 12.18
CA LEU A 58 -19.19 -40.14 11.16
C LEU A 58 -19.84 -40.14 9.78
N GLU A 59 -21.08 -40.63 9.68
CA GLU A 59 -21.85 -40.57 8.43
C GLU A 59 -22.09 -39.14 7.97
N ARG A 60 -22.39 -38.21 8.89
CA ARG A 60 -22.52 -36.77 8.62
C ARG A 60 -21.22 -36.19 8.04
N PHE A 61 -20.09 -36.52 8.65
CA PHE A 61 -18.77 -36.05 8.21
C PHE A 61 -18.41 -36.54 6.80
N TYR A 62 -18.67 -37.82 6.52
CA TYR A 62 -18.44 -38.36 5.17
C TYR A 62 -19.40 -37.82 4.11
N ARG A 63 -20.65 -37.50 4.47
CA ARG A 63 -21.59 -36.84 3.56
C ARG A 63 -21.13 -35.43 3.21
N GLU A 64 -20.59 -34.69 4.15
CA GLU A 64 -19.99 -33.39 3.88
C GLU A 64 -18.85 -33.50 2.85
N ALA A 65 -18.07 -34.56 2.93
CA ALA A 65 -17.03 -34.84 1.95
C ALA A 65 -17.57 -35.25 0.56
N GLN A 66 -18.78 -35.82 0.48
CA GLN A 66 -19.43 -36.13 -0.83
C GLN A 66 -19.74 -34.86 -1.64
N ALA A 67 -19.85 -33.69 -0.98
CA ALA A 67 -19.86 -32.40 -1.68
C ALA A 67 -18.56 -32.15 -2.50
N GLY A 68 -17.50 -32.91 -2.28
CA GLY A 68 -16.30 -32.89 -3.10
C GLY A 68 -16.49 -33.30 -4.58
N ILE A 69 -17.67 -33.85 -4.92
CA ILE A 69 -18.07 -34.08 -6.33
C ILE A 69 -18.40 -32.76 -7.04
N LEU A 70 -18.70 -31.69 -6.26
CA LEU A 70 -19.05 -30.38 -6.80
C LEU A 70 -17.79 -29.63 -7.22
N GLN A 71 -17.61 -29.42 -8.51
CA GLN A 71 -16.52 -28.62 -9.08
C GLN A 71 -17.09 -27.29 -9.63
N HIS A 72 -16.98 -26.24 -8.81
CA HIS A 72 -17.44 -24.92 -9.17
C HIS A 72 -16.45 -23.86 -8.63
N PRO A 73 -16.18 -22.76 -9.35
CA PRO A 73 -15.23 -21.75 -8.87
C PRO A 73 -15.59 -21.17 -7.49
N ASN A 74 -16.88 -21.08 -7.16
CA ASN A 74 -17.37 -20.55 -5.90
C ASN A 74 -17.69 -21.63 -4.85
N ILE A 75 -17.23 -22.84 -5.02
CA ILE A 75 -17.30 -23.93 -4.02
C ILE A 75 -15.89 -24.37 -3.67
N VAL A 76 -15.61 -24.61 -2.39
CA VAL A 76 -14.33 -25.17 -1.95
C VAL A 76 -14.15 -26.58 -2.52
N ILE A 77 -12.99 -26.85 -3.08
CA ILE A 77 -12.66 -28.17 -3.64
C ILE A 77 -12.22 -29.09 -2.52
N VAL A 78 -12.83 -30.26 -2.40
CA VAL A 78 -12.35 -31.35 -1.56
C VAL A 78 -11.34 -32.17 -2.35
N TYR A 79 -10.13 -32.33 -1.81
CA TYR A 79 -9.02 -33.02 -2.47
C TYR A 79 -8.91 -34.48 -2.06
N ASP A 80 -9.17 -34.78 -0.79
CA ASP A 80 -8.90 -36.13 -0.24
C ASP A 80 -9.72 -36.34 1.04
N LEU A 81 -9.87 -37.60 1.38
CA LEU A 81 -10.46 -38.10 2.61
C LEU A 81 -9.51 -39.09 3.23
N GLY A 82 -9.39 -39.07 4.53
CA GLY A 82 -8.55 -40.04 5.25
C GLY A 82 -9.02 -40.26 6.66
N ASP A 83 -8.36 -41.21 7.29
CA ASP A 83 -8.46 -41.51 8.70
C ASP A 83 -7.05 -41.55 9.30
N GLN A 84 -6.90 -41.03 10.48
CA GLN A 84 -5.68 -41.15 11.26
C GLN A 84 -6.04 -41.48 12.70
N ASP A 85 -5.59 -42.68 13.16
CA ASP A 85 -5.80 -43.16 14.51
C ASP A 85 -7.30 -43.21 14.93
N GLY A 86 -8.18 -43.53 13.97
CA GLY A 86 -9.65 -43.54 14.16
C GLY A 86 -10.30 -42.18 14.14
N VAL A 87 -9.57 -41.11 13.78
CA VAL A 87 -10.11 -39.76 13.60
C VAL A 87 -10.17 -39.44 12.10
N PRO A 88 -11.36 -39.33 11.50
CA PRO A 88 -11.50 -39.01 10.10
C PRO A 88 -11.13 -37.54 9.83
N PHE A 89 -10.56 -37.29 8.66
CA PHE A 89 -10.24 -35.96 8.20
C PHE A 89 -10.61 -35.76 6.73
N ILE A 90 -10.99 -34.51 6.41
CA ILE A 90 -11.25 -34.04 5.04
C ILE A 90 -10.15 -33.06 4.67
N VAL A 91 -9.51 -33.28 3.53
CA VAL A 91 -8.52 -32.36 2.94
C VAL A 91 -9.18 -31.54 1.85
N MET A 92 -9.12 -30.25 1.97
CA MET A 92 -9.77 -29.33 1.04
C MET A 92 -8.85 -28.17 0.65
N GLU A 93 -9.27 -27.45 -0.34
CA GLU A 93 -8.64 -26.21 -0.82
C GLU A 93 -8.45 -25.22 0.35
N HIS A 94 -7.24 -24.70 0.49
CA HIS A 94 -6.97 -23.57 1.39
C HIS A 94 -7.36 -22.27 0.67
N VAL A 95 -8.50 -21.72 1.05
CA VAL A 95 -8.97 -20.43 0.51
C VAL A 95 -8.31 -19.29 1.29
N THR A 96 -7.61 -18.40 0.57
CA THR A 96 -7.04 -17.19 1.14
C THR A 96 -8.10 -16.10 1.18
N GLY A 97 -8.43 -15.58 2.36
CA GLY A 97 -9.46 -14.56 2.53
C GLY A 97 -10.07 -14.61 3.91
N ASP A 98 -11.08 -13.77 4.13
CA ASP A 98 -11.78 -13.68 5.39
C ASP A 98 -13.20 -14.26 5.27
N PRO A 99 -13.69 -15.00 6.29
CA PRO A 99 -15.09 -15.33 6.37
C PRO A 99 -15.96 -14.07 6.39
N LEU A 100 -17.11 -14.12 5.73
CA LEU A 100 -17.99 -12.98 5.54
C LEU A 100 -18.54 -12.42 6.88
N ASP A 101 -18.73 -13.26 7.90
CA ASP A 101 -19.11 -12.84 9.25
C ASP A 101 -18.02 -11.97 9.91
N LYS A 102 -16.74 -12.28 9.69
CA LYS A 102 -15.63 -11.45 10.15
C LYS A 102 -15.56 -10.12 9.40
N ILE A 103 -15.80 -10.13 8.09
CA ILE A 103 -15.86 -8.89 7.31
C ILE A 103 -16.96 -7.98 7.82
N ILE A 104 -18.16 -8.53 8.08
CA ILE A 104 -19.29 -7.79 8.61
C ILE A 104 -18.99 -7.26 10.02
N SER A 105 -18.48 -8.10 10.91
CA SER A 105 -18.20 -7.73 12.31
C SER A 105 -17.02 -6.76 12.46
N SER A 106 -16.11 -6.74 11.52
CA SER A 106 -14.98 -5.79 11.51
C SER A 106 -15.40 -4.35 11.19
N GLY A 107 -16.65 -4.13 10.77
CA GLY A 107 -17.13 -2.82 10.32
C GLY A 107 -16.58 -2.39 8.95
N ARG A 108 -15.88 -3.27 8.22
CA ARG A 108 -15.37 -2.99 6.87
C ARG A 108 -16.54 -2.73 5.94
N GLN A 109 -16.65 -1.50 5.46
CA GLN A 109 -17.67 -1.12 4.49
C GLN A 109 -17.31 -1.65 3.11
N LEU A 110 -18.09 -2.61 2.63
CA LEU A 110 -18.03 -3.04 1.24
C LEU A 110 -18.92 -2.12 0.39
N PRO A 111 -18.49 -1.70 -0.80
CA PRO A 111 -19.37 -1.07 -1.78
C PRO A 111 -20.59 -1.93 -2.08
N LEU A 112 -21.73 -1.30 -2.36
CA LEU A 112 -22.97 -2.02 -2.63
C LEU A 112 -22.81 -3.06 -3.76
N ILE A 113 -22.11 -2.69 -4.81
CA ILE A 113 -21.84 -3.56 -5.96
C ILE A 113 -21.07 -4.83 -5.54
N ASP A 114 -20.11 -4.71 -4.63
CA ASP A 114 -19.32 -5.85 -4.14
C ASP A 114 -20.18 -6.75 -3.24
N LYS A 115 -21.07 -6.15 -2.42
CA LYS A 115 -22.03 -6.90 -1.62
C LYS A 115 -22.95 -7.75 -2.50
N LEU A 116 -23.49 -7.16 -3.57
CA LEU A 116 -24.33 -7.89 -4.54
C LEU A 116 -23.52 -8.97 -5.26
N GLY A 117 -22.30 -8.67 -5.68
CA GLY A 117 -21.42 -9.61 -6.35
C GLY A 117 -21.05 -10.83 -5.49
N VAL A 118 -20.87 -10.66 -4.19
CA VAL A 118 -20.66 -11.79 -3.26
C VAL A 118 -21.90 -12.69 -3.22
N ILE A 119 -23.10 -12.12 -3.07
CA ILE A 119 -24.35 -12.90 -3.02
C ILE A 119 -24.65 -13.56 -4.36
N GLU A 120 -24.38 -12.90 -5.49
CA GLU A 120 -24.49 -13.48 -6.81
C GLU A 120 -23.63 -14.73 -6.95
N GLN A 121 -22.37 -14.67 -6.51
CA GLN A 121 -21.44 -15.81 -6.53
C GLN A 121 -21.93 -16.96 -5.62
N VAL A 122 -22.46 -16.64 -4.44
CA VAL A 122 -23.09 -17.64 -3.56
C VAL A 122 -24.28 -18.31 -4.25
N CYS A 123 -25.16 -17.53 -4.89
CA CYS A 123 -26.29 -18.07 -5.64
C CYS A 123 -25.85 -18.96 -6.80
N ALA A 124 -24.82 -18.58 -7.54
CA ALA A 124 -24.28 -19.39 -8.63
C ALA A 124 -23.76 -20.76 -8.13
N ALA A 125 -23.07 -20.77 -6.98
CA ALA A 125 -22.60 -21.98 -6.34
C ALA A 125 -23.75 -22.88 -5.88
N LEU A 126 -24.78 -22.28 -5.24
CA LEU A 126 -25.96 -23.00 -4.77
C LEU A 126 -26.76 -23.57 -5.93
N GLY A 127 -27.01 -22.79 -6.99
CA GLY A 127 -27.71 -23.27 -8.18
C GLY A 127 -27.00 -24.47 -8.82
N TYR A 128 -25.68 -24.40 -8.96
CA TYR A 128 -24.88 -25.52 -9.45
C TYR A 128 -25.03 -26.77 -8.56
N ALA A 129 -25.07 -26.63 -7.25
CA ALA A 129 -25.27 -27.72 -6.31
C ALA A 129 -26.71 -28.27 -6.38
N HIS A 130 -27.72 -27.41 -6.40
CA HIS A 130 -29.14 -27.78 -6.46
C HIS A 130 -29.46 -28.59 -7.72
N GLN A 131 -28.93 -28.21 -8.89
CA GLN A 131 -29.08 -28.97 -10.13
C GLN A 131 -28.53 -30.40 -10.04
N ARG A 132 -27.63 -30.66 -9.07
CA ARG A 132 -27.06 -32.00 -8.80
C ARG A 132 -27.71 -32.69 -7.62
N GLY A 133 -28.83 -32.16 -7.15
CA GLY A 133 -29.57 -32.72 -6.02
C GLY A 133 -28.93 -32.45 -4.65
N VAL A 134 -27.96 -31.54 -4.58
CA VAL A 134 -27.28 -31.21 -3.32
C VAL A 134 -27.81 -29.90 -2.79
N VAL A 135 -28.41 -29.92 -1.59
CA VAL A 135 -28.86 -28.73 -0.83
C VAL A 135 -27.86 -28.47 0.28
N HIS A 136 -27.44 -27.22 0.46
CA HIS A 136 -26.38 -26.86 1.44
C HIS A 136 -26.86 -26.95 2.90
N ARG A 137 -28.07 -26.50 3.21
CA ARG A 137 -28.77 -26.61 4.50
C ARG A 137 -28.23 -25.80 5.68
N ASP A 138 -27.04 -25.19 5.58
CA ASP A 138 -26.42 -24.37 6.64
C ASP A 138 -25.71 -23.13 6.02
N ILE A 139 -26.34 -22.49 5.03
CA ILE A 139 -25.82 -21.24 4.45
C ILE A 139 -25.87 -20.13 5.51
N LYS A 140 -24.72 -19.49 5.71
CA LYS A 140 -24.52 -18.36 6.65
C LYS A 140 -23.21 -17.65 6.33
N PRO A 141 -22.98 -16.43 6.80
CA PRO A 141 -21.76 -15.66 6.52
C PRO A 141 -20.46 -16.36 6.92
N ALA A 142 -20.45 -17.15 8.01
CA ALA A 142 -19.28 -17.90 8.45
C ALA A 142 -18.84 -18.99 7.45
N ASN A 143 -19.77 -19.45 6.59
CA ASN A 143 -19.51 -20.49 5.57
C ASN A 143 -19.24 -19.90 4.19
N VAL A 144 -18.98 -18.58 4.08
CA VAL A 144 -18.61 -17.90 2.84
C VAL A 144 -17.28 -17.17 3.07
N ILE A 145 -16.24 -17.57 2.36
CA ILE A 145 -14.93 -16.89 2.41
C ILE A 145 -14.82 -15.95 1.22
N VAL A 146 -14.51 -14.69 1.48
CA VAL A 146 -14.29 -13.66 0.46
C VAL A 146 -12.79 -13.40 0.33
N GLN A 147 -12.26 -13.61 -0.86
CA GLN A 147 -10.86 -13.38 -1.20
C GLN A 147 -10.58 -11.88 -1.41
N PRO A 148 -9.31 -11.43 -1.37
CA PRO A 148 -8.96 -10.02 -1.56
C PRO A 148 -9.38 -9.43 -2.91
N ASP A 149 -9.53 -10.26 -3.94
CA ASP A 149 -10.00 -9.88 -5.28
C ASP A 149 -11.54 -9.83 -5.40
N GLY A 150 -12.27 -10.11 -4.31
CA GLY A 150 -13.74 -10.15 -4.28
C GLY A 150 -14.34 -11.49 -4.68
N HIS A 151 -13.51 -12.52 -4.94
CA HIS A 151 -14.01 -13.86 -5.26
C HIS A 151 -14.53 -14.54 -4.00
N ALA A 152 -15.78 -15.02 -4.02
CA ALA A 152 -16.41 -15.70 -2.90
C ALA A 152 -16.42 -17.21 -3.09
N LYS A 153 -16.14 -17.96 -2.02
CA LYS A 153 -16.24 -19.43 -2.01
C LYS A 153 -17.07 -19.91 -0.83
N ILE A 154 -18.00 -20.81 -1.10
CA ILE A 154 -18.75 -21.52 -0.07
C ILE A 154 -17.89 -22.67 0.47
N VAL A 155 -17.80 -22.73 1.79
CA VAL A 155 -17.18 -23.83 2.54
C VAL A 155 -18.24 -24.58 3.34
N ASP A 156 -17.93 -25.81 3.75
CA ASP A 156 -18.74 -26.61 4.67
C ASP A 156 -20.21 -26.83 4.19
N PHE A 157 -20.38 -27.54 3.08
CA PHE A 157 -21.71 -28.02 2.67
C PHE A 157 -22.35 -28.84 3.77
N GLY A 158 -23.36 -28.29 4.44
CA GLY A 158 -24.03 -28.86 5.63
C GLY A 158 -24.94 -30.05 5.34
N ILE A 159 -24.52 -30.99 4.46
CA ILE A 159 -25.28 -32.22 4.09
C ILE A 159 -25.59 -33.08 5.31
N ALA A 160 -24.97 -32.78 6.43
CA ALA A 160 -25.07 -33.50 7.69
C ALA A 160 -26.39 -33.36 8.47
N ARG A 161 -27.26 -32.40 8.12
CA ARG A 161 -28.57 -32.27 8.79
C ARG A 161 -29.66 -33.06 8.07
N VAL A 162 -29.61 -34.39 8.24
CA VAL A 162 -30.65 -35.30 7.69
C VAL A 162 -31.94 -35.19 8.44
N GLN A 163 -33.04 -35.41 7.69
CA GLN A 163 -34.39 -35.68 8.15
C GLN A 163 -34.40 -36.73 9.27
N ASN A 164 -34.51 -36.31 10.51
CA ASN A 164 -35.09 -37.15 11.53
C ASN A 164 -36.05 -36.27 12.33
N SER A 165 -37.32 -36.52 12.10
CA SER A 165 -38.49 -36.28 12.93
C SER A 165 -38.43 -35.15 13.98
N ALA A 166 -39.53 -34.45 14.15
CA ALA A 166 -39.78 -33.37 15.10
C ALA A 166 -39.33 -33.59 16.57
N ALA A 167 -38.75 -34.75 16.90
CA ALA A 167 -38.23 -35.10 18.22
C ALA A 167 -36.73 -34.74 18.41
N GLU A 168 -35.98 -34.40 17.34
CA GLU A 168 -34.56 -34.08 17.39
C GLU A 168 -34.22 -32.64 16.95
N SER A 169 -35.16 -31.72 16.99
CA SER A 169 -34.85 -30.32 17.12
C SER A 169 -34.20 -30.12 18.49
N GLY A 170 -32.92 -30.49 18.56
CA GLY A 170 -32.06 -30.36 19.75
C GLY A 170 -31.82 -28.91 20.18
N LEU A 171 -32.88 -28.13 20.17
CA LEU A 171 -32.95 -26.76 20.66
C LEU A 171 -32.86 -26.67 22.20
N THR A 172 -32.80 -27.81 22.89
CA THR A 172 -32.94 -27.81 24.37
C THR A 172 -31.83 -28.56 25.13
N ARG A 173 -30.80 -29.15 24.49
CA ARG A 173 -29.89 -30.03 25.25
C ARG A 173 -28.40 -29.66 25.36
N THR A 174 -27.91 -28.70 24.62
CA THR A 174 -26.55 -28.20 24.87
C THR A 174 -26.46 -26.71 24.51
N GLY A 175 -26.22 -25.89 25.49
CA GLY A 175 -26.18 -24.43 25.47
C GLY A 175 -25.15 -23.73 24.58
N ASN A 176 -24.92 -24.22 23.35
CA ASN A 176 -23.96 -23.67 22.39
C ASN A 176 -24.51 -23.59 20.95
N VAL A 177 -25.77 -23.24 20.75
CA VAL A 177 -26.36 -22.97 19.41
C VAL A 177 -26.49 -21.46 19.18
N ILE A 178 -25.56 -20.68 19.68
CA ILE A 178 -25.54 -19.23 19.46
C ILE A 178 -25.16 -18.97 18.00
N GLY A 179 -26.09 -18.45 17.20
CA GLY A 179 -25.83 -17.87 15.87
C GLY A 179 -26.41 -18.60 14.65
N THR A 180 -26.73 -19.89 14.70
CA THR A 180 -27.23 -20.65 13.53
C THR A 180 -28.76 -20.54 13.32
N VAL A 181 -29.53 -20.22 14.35
CA VAL A 181 -30.98 -20.15 14.28
C VAL A 181 -31.52 -19.09 13.32
N HIS A 182 -30.82 -17.99 13.17
CA HIS A 182 -31.24 -16.84 12.36
C HIS A 182 -31.36 -17.11 10.86
N TYR A 183 -30.74 -18.18 10.35
CA TYR A 183 -30.69 -18.53 8.93
C TYR A 183 -31.58 -19.72 8.56
N ILE A 184 -32.36 -20.24 9.52
CA ILE A 184 -33.20 -21.43 9.29
C ILE A 184 -34.46 -21.01 8.56
N ALA A 185 -34.77 -21.69 7.45
CA ALA A 185 -35.97 -21.41 6.68
C ALA A 185 -37.25 -21.88 7.39
N PRO A 186 -38.40 -21.16 7.24
CA PRO A 186 -39.65 -21.43 7.93
C PRO A 186 -40.16 -22.86 7.80
N GLU A 187 -40.08 -23.47 6.60
CA GLU A 187 -40.53 -24.85 6.33
C GLU A 187 -39.72 -25.87 7.13
N ARG A 188 -38.43 -25.62 7.37
CA ARG A 188 -37.59 -26.49 8.19
C ARG A 188 -37.98 -26.44 9.66
N LEU A 189 -38.37 -25.25 10.14
CA LEU A 189 -38.88 -25.08 11.50
C LEU A 189 -40.27 -25.76 11.69
N LYS A 190 -41.08 -25.80 10.64
CA LYS A 190 -42.39 -26.46 10.62
C LYS A 190 -42.28 -27.98 10.41
N GLY A 191 -41.08 -28.52 10.19
CA GLY A 191 -40.89 -29.95 9.88
C GLY A 191 -41.45 -30.36 8.51
N GLN A 192 -41.62 -29.42 7.60
CA GLN A 192 -42.12 -29.64 6.25
C GLN A 192 -41.01 -30.13 5.31
N PRO A 193 -41.37 -30.79 4.20
CA PRO A 193 -40.39 -31.08 3.15
C PRO A 193 -39.72 -29.78 2.66
N PHE A 194 -38.43 -29.83 2.39
CA PHE A 194 -37.64 -28.68 1.96
C PHE A 194 -36.70 -29.05 0.84
N ASP A 195 -36.34 -28.06 0.02
CA ASP A 195 -35.46 -28.16 -1.11
C ASP A 195 -34.43 -27.01 -1.15
N GLY A 196 -33.83 -26.71 -2.29
CA GLY A 196 -32.89 -25.63 -2.47
C GLY A 196 -33.43 -24.23 -2.15
N ARG A 197 -34.74 -24.05 -2.10
CA ARG A 197 -35.39 -22.78 -1.73
C ARG A 197 -35.17 -22.41 -0.26
N SER A 198 -34.82 -23.38 0.59
CA SER A 198 -34.38 -23.10 1.97
C SER A 198 -32.99 -22.40 1.99
N ASP A 199 -32.09 -22.75 1.08
CA ASP A 199 -30.79 -22.06 0.96
C ASP A 199 -30.99 -20.65 0.38
N ILE A 200 -31.97 -20.44 -0.52
CA ILE A 200 -32.34 -19.11 -1.03
C ILE A 200 -32.82 -18.21 0.10
N PHE A 201 -33.67 -18.72 1.01
CA PHE A 201 -34.12 -17.97 2.19
C PHE A 201 -32.92 -17.54 3.07
N ALA A 202 -32.05 -18.49 3.40
CA ALA A 202 -30.83 -18.22 4.17
C ALA A 202 -29.90 -17.19 3.48
N THR A 203 -29.79 -17.27 2.16
CA THR A 203 -29.04 -16.30 1.36
C THR A 203 -29.71 -14.92 1.34
N GLY A 204 -31.05 -14.86 1.37
CA GLY A 204 -31.81 -13.62 1.55
C GLY A 204 -31.52 -12.95 2.90
N ILE A 205 -31.47 -13.72 4.00
CA ILE A 205 -31.03 -13.24 5.32
C ILE A 205 -29.62 -12.66 5.25
N MET A 206 -28.71 -13.36 4.57
CA MET A 206 -27.33 -12.92 4.42
C MET A 206 -27.21 -11.64 3.56
N LEU A 207 -28.01 -11.52 2.51
CA LEU A 207 -28.10 -10.28 1.72
C LEU A 207 -28.60 -9.12 2.59
N TYR A 208 -29.69 -9.32 3.33
CA TYR A 208 -30.23 -8.30 4.22
C TYR A 208 -29.19 -7.82 5.23
N LEU A 209 -28.49 -8.76 5.89
CA LEU A 209 -27.42 -8.45 6.83
C LEU A 209 -26.27 -7.69 6.18
N LEU A 210 -25.85 -8.07 4.97
CA LEU A 210 -24.82 -7.36 4.23
C LEU A 210 -25.22 -5.93 3.87
N LEU A 211 -26.48 -5.71 3.52
CA LEU A 211 -27.00 -4.40 3.15
C LEU A 211 -27.09 -3.48 4.36
N THR A 212 -27.71 -3.97 5.44
CA THR A 212 -28.11 -3.16 6.60
C THR A 212 -27.13 -3.18 7.77
N GLY A 213 -26.30 -4.23 7.86
CA GLY A 213 -25.48 -4.52 9.04
C GLY A 213 -26.28 -5.14 10.19
N GLN A 214 -27.58 -5.41 10.00
CA GLN A 214 -28.50 -5.95 11.02
C GLN A 214 -29.17 -7.22 10.49
N LEU A 215 -29.47 -8.16 11.39
CA LEU A 215 -30.28 -9.32 11.05
C LEU A 215 -31.75 -8.89 10.88
N PRO A 216 -32.49 -9.46 9.90
CA PRO A 216 -33.91 -9.10 9.74
C PRO A 216 -34.79 -9.59 10.89
N PHE A 217 -34.36 -10.62 11.61
CA PHE A 217 -35.10 -11.21 12.74
C PHE A 217 -34.17 -11.33 13.93
N GLU A 218 -34.35 -10.46 14.91
CA GLU A 218 -33.51 -10.36 16.11
C GLU A 218 -34.36 -10.63 17.38
N GLY A 219 -33.71 -11.09 18.44
CA GLY A 219 -34.27 -11.38 19.73
C GLY A 219 -33.67 -12.63 20.39
N GLU A 220 -34.29 -13.11 21.44
CA GLU A 220 -33.96 -14.43 22.00
C GLU A 220 -34.37 -15.55 21.02
N ASP A 221 -33.73 -16.71 21.10
CA ASP A 221 -33.87 -17.80 20.12
C ASP A 221 -35.32 -18.13 19.79
N LEU A 222 -36.20 -18.26 20.81
CA LEU A 222 -37.63 -18.53 20.60
C LEU A 222 -38.36 -17.41 19.86
N THR A 223 -38.02 -16.16 20.15
CA THR A 223 -38.57 -15.00 19.46
C THR A 223 -38.12 -14.96 18.00
N VAL A 224 -36.83 -15.23 17.74
CA VAL A 224 -36.29 -15.34 16.38
C VAL A 224 -37.00 -16.42 15.58
N LEU A 225 -37.23 -17.59 16.18
CA LEU A 225 -37.94 -18.69 15.53
C LEU A 225 -39.38 -18.30 15.16
N GLN A 226 -40.10 -17.60 16.05
CA GLN A 226 -41.44 -17.10 15.77
C GLN A 226 -41.45 -16.07 14.63
N LYS A 227 -40.51 -15.13 14.65
CA LYS A 227 -40.38 -14.12 13.59
C LYS A 227 -40.01 -14.73 12.24
N LEU A 228 -39.09 -15.70 12.22
CA LEU A 228 -38.72 -16.44 11.00
C LEU A 228 -39.94 -17.10 10.34
N VAL A 229 -40.88 -17.59 11.13
CA VAL A 229 -42.09 -18.27 10.63
C VAL A 229 -43.21 -17.30 10.22
N ASN A 230 -43.40 -16.21 10.98
CA ASN A 230 -44.64 -15.44 10.93
C ASN A 230 -44.50 -13.97 10.54
N GLU A 231 -43.35 -13.34 10.82
CA GLU A 231 -43.18 -11.90 10.61
C GLU A 231 -42.42 -11.59 9.31
N PRO A 232 -42.84 -10.56 8.55
CA PRO A 232 -42.05 -10.07 7.42
C PRO A 232 -40.73 -9.46 7.93
N HIS A 233 -39.75 -9.37 7.06
CA HIS A 233 -38.52 -8.63 7.38
C HIS A 233 -38.79 -7.12 7.45
N PRO A 234 -38.04 -6.35 8.25
CA PRO A 234 -38.16 -4.90 8.26
C PRO A 234 -37.73 -4.32 6.88
N PRO A 235 -38.40 -3.23 6.43
CA PRO A 235 -38.00 -2.56 5.18
C PRO A 235 -36.56 -2.08 5.22
N LEU A 236 -35.85 -2.14 4.10
CA LEU A 236 -34.46 -1.67 4.02
C LEU A 236 -34.31 -0.20 4.41
N GLN A 237 -35.29 0.63 4.04
CA GLN A 237 -35.33 2.07 4.38
C GLN A 237 -35.22 2.37 5.88
N THR A 238 -35.48 1.39 6.73
CA THR A 238 -35.35 1.53 8.20
C THR A 238 -33.90 1.71 8.61
N TYR A 239 -32.95 1.14 7.87
CA TYR A 239 -31.55 1.06 8.23
C TYR A 239 -30.61 1.74 7.23
N ILE A 240 -31.00 1.81 5.97
CA ILE A 240 -30.19 2.39 4.90
C ILE A 240 -31.01 3.37 4.06
N SER A 241 -30.34 4.43 3.62
CA SER A 241 -30.83 5.38 2.63
C SER A 241 -30.02 5.25 1.34
N ASN A 242 -30.56 5.67 0.20
CA ASN A 242 -29.83 5.64 -1.07
C ASN A 242 -29.47 4.23 -1.56
N TYR A 243 -30.45 3.40 -1.78
CA TYR A 243 -30.28 2.07 -2.40
C TYR A 243 -31.27 1.89 -3.57
N PRO A 244 -30.96 1.00 -4.53
CA PRO A 244 -31.90 0.70 -5.62
C PRO A 244 -33.20 0.08 -5.09
N PRO A 245 -34.39 0.64 -5.38
CA PRO A 245 -35.66 0.12 -4.87
C PRO A 245 -35.95 -1.34 -5.26
N ALA A 246 -35.35 -1.82 -6.33
CA ALA A 246 -35.45 -3.22 -6.75
C ALA A 246 -34.96 -4.21 -5.68
N LEU A 247 -34.09 -3.77 -4.76
CA LEU A 247 -33.59 -4.61 -3.66
C LEU A 247 -34.69 -4.97 -2.65
N ASP A 248 -35.69 -4.11 -2.45
CA ASP A 248 -36.85 -4.45 -1.60
C ASP A 248 -37.64 -5.62 -2.19
N ALA A 249 -37.98 -5.56 -3.48
CA ALA A 249 -38.71 -6.64 -4.16
C ALA A 249 -37.90 -7.96 -4.21
N ILE A 250 -36.60 -7.86 -4.35
CA ILE A 250 -35.69 -9.02 -4.33
C ILE A 250 -35.70 -9.67 -2.95
N LEU A 251 -35.62 -8.89 -1.88
CA LEU A 251 -35.65 -9.40 -0.51
C LEU A 251 -37.03 -9.91 -0.11
N ASP A 252 -38.10 -9.21 -0.47
CA ASP A 252 -39.49 -9.66 -0.24
C ASP A 252 -39.70 -11.07 -0.83
N ARG A 253 -39.18 -11.29 -2.05
CA ARG A 253 -39.27 -12.59 -2.71
C ARG A 253 -38.36 -13.64 -2.08
N ALA A 254 -37.10 -13.32 -1.82
CA ALA A 254 -36.15 -14.28 -1.23
C ALA A 254 -36.56 -14.71 0.20
N LEU A 255 -37.12 -13.78 0.97
CA LEU A 255 -37.54 -13.97 2.37
C LEU A 255 -39.01 -14.30 2.54
N ALA A 256 -39.74 -14.59 1.45
CA ALA A 256 -41.13 -15.04 1.52
C ALA A 256 -41.23 -16.30 2.39
N LYS A 257 -42.29 -16.34 3.24
CA LYS A 257 -42.46 -17.44 4.20
C LYS A 257 -42.88 -18.75 3.54
N ASP A 258 -43.65 -18.65 2.45
CA ASP A 258 -44.02 -19.76 1.59
C ASP A 258 -42.91 -19.99 0.55
N PRO A 259 -42.29 -21.20 0.47
CA PRO A 259 -41.29 -21.52 -0.53
C PRO A 259 -41.78 -21.32 -1.96
N GLU A 260 -43.06 -21.49 -2.25
CA GLU A 260 -43.65 -21.31 -3.60
C GLU A 260 -43.63 -19.83 -4.07
N GLN A 261 -43.60 -18.90 -3.13
CA GLN A 261 -43.52 -17.46 -3.43
C GLN A 261 -42.08 -16.96 -3.57
N ARG A 262 -41.07 -17.80 -3.28
CA ARG A 262 -39.66 -17.46 -3.43
C ARG A 262 -39.22 -17.61 -4.87
N TYR A 263 -37.94 -17.35 -5.09
CA TYR A 263 -37.27 -17.75 -6.31
C TYR A 263 -37.31 -19.27 -6.48
N ALA A 264 -37.66 -19.74 -7.67
CA ALA A 264 -37.66 -21.18 -7.97
C ALA A 264 -36.26 -21.78 -7.91
N THR A 265 -35.29 -21.02 -8.40
CA THR A 265 -33.88 -21.42 -8.42
C THR A 265 -32.99 -20.33 -7.84
N ALA A 266 -31.79 -20.69 -7.40
CA ALA A 266 -30.79 -19.72 -6.96
C ALA A 266 -30.26 -18.89 -8.13
N GLU A 267 -30.29 -19.42 -9.35
CA GLU A 267 -29.94 -18.72 -10.59
C GLU A 267 -30.90 -17.55 -10.87
N ASP A 268 -32.21 -17.75 -10.64
CA ASP A 268 -33.21 -16.67 -10.79
C ASP A 268 -32.93 -15.54 -9.79
N PHE A 269 -32.56 -15.88 -8.55
CA PHE A 269 -32.16 -14.91 -7.55
C PHE A 269 -30.88 -14.16 -7.98
N ALA A 270 -29.86 -14.88 -8.45
CA ALA A 270 -28.63 -14.29 -9.00
C ALA A 270 -28.91 -13.37 -10.19
N TYR A 271 -29.87 -13.74 -11.06
CA TYR A 271 -30.24 -12.95 -12.23
C TYR A 271 -30.77 -11.57 -11.85
N ASP A 272 -31.70 -11.51 -10.91
CA ASP A 272 -32.27 -10.24 -10.43
C ASP A 272 -31.20 -9.38 -9.72
N LEU A 273 -30.31 -9.99 -8.91
CA LEU A 273 -29.19 -9.28 -8.28
C LEU A 273 -28.21 -8.73 -9.31
N ARG A 274 -27.92 -9.52 -10.36
CA ARG A 274 -27.05 -9.09 -11.46
C ARG A 274 -27.61 -7.90 -12.20
N ALA A 275 -28.91 -7.88 -12.46
CA ALA A 275 -29.58 -6.75 -13.10
C ALA A 275 -29.37 -5.44 -12.31
N VAL A 276 -29.57 -5.49 -10.99
CA VAL A 276 -29.30 -4.34 -10.10
C VAL A 276 -27.82 -3.96 -10.12
N GLY A 277 -26.92 -4.95 -10.05
CA GLY A 277 -25.48 -4.72 -10.11
C GLY A 277 -25.03 -4.05 -11.41
N GLU A 278 -25.56 -4.50 -12.54
CA GLU A 278 -25.26 -3.90 -13.85
C GLU A 278 -25.78 -2.46 -13.97
N ASP A 279 -26.96 -2.17 -13.43
CA ASP A 279 -27.49 -0.80 -13.42
C ASP A 279 -26.68 0.13 -12.52
N LEU A 280 -26.23 -0.37 -11.37
CA LEU A 280 -25.31 0.35 -10.50
C LEU A 280 -23.96 0.62 -11.20
N LYS A 281 -23.42 -0.37 -11.91
CA LYS A 281 -22.19 -0.20 -12.71
C LYS A 281 -22.36 0.86 -13.77
N LYS A 282 -23.46 0.81 -14.54
CA LYS A 282 -23.76 1.81 -15.57
C LYS A 282 -23.88 3.21 -14.99
N GLY A 283 -24.62 3.34 -13.87
CA GLY A 283 -24.76 4.59 -13.14
C GLY A 283 -23.37 5.13 -12.71
N ARG A 284 -22.56 4.27 -12.09
CA ARG A 284 -21.21 4.66 -11.64
C ARG A 284 -20.28 5.03 -12.78
N VAL A 285 -20.34 4.30 -13.89
CA VAL A 285 -19.57 4.59 -15.11
C VAL A 285 -19.96 5.97 -15.65
N SER A 286 -21.27 6.27 -15.72
CA SER A 286 -21.76 7.57 -16.18
C SER A 286 -21.33 8.71 -15.26
N GLU A 287 -21.42 8.54 -13.94
CA GLU A 287 -20.95 9.53 -12.95
C GLU A 287 -19.45 9.82 -13.12
N LEU A 288 -18.63 8.76 -13.17
CA LEU A 288 -17.18 8.90 -13.32
C LEU A 288 -16.83 9.55 -14.66
N PHE A 289 -17.56 9.23 -15.74
CA PHE A 289 -17.31 9.83 -17.04
C PHE A 289 -17.62 11.32 -17.05
N ASN A 290 -18.80 11.72 -16.52
CA ASN A 290 -19.19 13.12 -16.39
C ASN A 290 -18.22 13.91 -15.50
N ASP A 291 -17.75 13.31 -14.39
CA ASP A 291 -16.77 13.95 -13.53
C ASP A 291 -15.42 14.13 -14.24
N ALA A 292 -14.98 13.13 -15.00
CA ALA A 292 -13.76 13.21 -15.79
C ALA A 292 -13.85 14.27 -16.91
N GLU A 293 -15.00 14.40 -17.59
CA GLU A 293 -15.23 15.47 -18.57
C GLU A 293 -15.17 16.85 -17.94
N ARG A 294 -15.83 17.02 -16.78
CA ARG A 294 -15.76 18.26 -16.01
C ARG A 294 -14.32 18.60 -15.62
N LEU A 295 -13.61 17.65 -14.99
CA LEU A 295 -12.22 17.85 -14.57
C LEU A 295 -11.28 18.16 -15.76
N THR A 296 -11.57 17.57 -16.91
CA THR A 296 -10.81 17.86 -18.14
C THR A 296 -11.08 19.28 -18.63
N THR A 297 -12.33 19.74 -18.56
CA THR A 297 -12.72 21.11 -18.89
C THR A 297 -12.09 22.13 -17.94
N ASP A 298 -12.04 21.79 -16.64
CA ASP A 298 -11.43 22.60 -15.59
C ASP A 298 -9.87 22.53 -15.62
N GLN A 299 -9.30 21.82 -16.59
CA GLN A 299 -7.86 21.59 -16.77
C GLN A 299 -7.18 20.86 -15.60
N GLU A 300 -7.94 20.20 -14.75
CA GLU A 300 -7.43 19.34 -13.66
C GLU A 300 -7.02 17.94 -14.18
N PHE A 301 -6.14 17.90 -15.17
CA PHE A 301 -5.80 16.68 -15.92
C PHE A 301 -5.27 15.54 -15.06
N GLY A 302 -4.59 15.86 -13.94
CA GLY A 302 -4.10 14.84 -13.00
C GLY A 302 -5.26 14.06 -12.38
N ARG A 303 -6.26 14.76 -11.85
CA ARG A 303 -7.46 14.19 -11.25
C ARG A 303 -8.34 13.51 -12.30
N ALA A 304 -8.50 14.13 -13.47
CA ALA A 304 -9.24 13.53 -14.58
C ALA A 304 -8.66 12.17 -14.98
N ARG A 305 -7.33 12.05 -15.04
CA ARG A 305 -6.65 10.77 -15.32
C ARG A 305 -6.97 9.72 -14.26
N GLU A 306 -6.95 10.06 -12.99
CA GLU A 306 -7.26 9.12 -11.90
C GLU A 306 -8.69 8.61 -12.00
N VAL A 307 -9.65 9.50 -12.23
CA VAL A 307 -11.06 9.15 -12.41
C VAL A 307 -11.26 8.25 -13.63
N LEU A 308 -10.61 8.57 -14.75
CA LEU A 308 -10.67 7.75 -15.98
C LEU A 308 -10.05 6.37 -15.80
N LEU A 309 -8.97 6.25 -15.05
CA LEU A 309 -8.38 4.95 -14.75
C LEU A 309 -9.30 4.10 -13.87
N GLN A 310 -10.01 4.72 -12.91
CA GLN A 310 -11.05 4.03 -12.13
C GLN A 310 -12.20 3.56 -13.03
N LEU A 311 -12.66 4.40 -13.96
CA LEU A 311 -13.70 4.05 -14.90
C LEU A 311 -13.29 2.88 -15.78
N VAL A 312 -12.10 2.94 -16.40
CA VAL A 312 -11.58 1.85 -17.27
C VAL A 312 -11.40 0.54 -16.50
N LYS A 313 -11.15 0.59 -15.21
CA LYS A 313 -11.10 -0.60 -14.33
C LYS A 313 -12.51 -1.23 -14.18
N ILE A 314 -13.56 -0.42 -14.13
CA ILE A 314 -14.97 -0.89 -14.04
C ILE A 314 -15.49 -1.34 -15.41
N ASP A 315 -15.25 -0.55 -16.44
CA ASP A 315 -15.63 -0.83 -17.84
C ASP A 315 -14.44 -0.66 -18.77
N ALA A 316 -13.72 -1.75 -18.99
CA ALA A 316 -12.55 -1.79 -19.87
C ALA A 316 -12.90 -1.57 -21.35
N GLN A 317 -14.17 -1.57 -21.74
CA GLN A 317 -14.58 -1.36 -23.14
C GLN A 317 -15.16 0.04 -23.40
N HIS A 318 -15.22 0.89 -22.39
CA HIS A 318 -15.80 2.22 -22.54
C HIS A 318 -14.96 3.11 -23.48
N THR A 319 -15.42 3.23 -24.72
CA THR A 319 -14.69 3.90 -25.81
C THR A 319 -14.43 5.38 -25.50
N GLY A 320 -15.45 6.10 -24.99
CA GLY A 320 -15.33 7.53 -24.65
C GLY A 320 -14.28 7.78 -23.57
N ALA A 321 -14.21 6.91 -22.55
CA ALA A 321 -13.21 7.04 -21.49
C ALA A 321 -11.79 6.81 -22.00
N LYS A 322 -11.58 5.84 -22.89
CA LYS A 322 -10.27 5.62 -23.54
C LYS A 322 -9.84 6.80 -24.39
N GLN A 323 -10.76 7.38 -25.15
CA GLN A 323 -10.48 8.56 -25.96
C GLN A 323 -10.13 9.76 -25.08
N LEU A 324 -10.95 10.03 -24.05
CA LEU A 324 -10.71 11.13 -23.13
C LEU A 324 -9.41 10.93 -22.34
N LEU A 325 -9.09 9.70 -21.94
CA LEU A 325 -7.82 9.38 -21.28
C LEU A 325 -6.62 9.70 -22.18
N GLY A 326 -6.72 9.41 -23.48
CA GLY A 326 -5.70 9.79 -24.45
C GLY A 326 -5.50 11.30 -24.53
N ILE A 327 -6.59 12.08 -24.56
CA ILE A 327 -6.56 13.55 -24.56
C ILE A 327 -5.93 14.08 -23.28
N VAL A 328 -6.34 13.55 -22.13
CA VAL A 328 -5.80 13.94 -20.81
C VAL A 328 -4.31 13.64 -20.70
N GLN A 329 -3.88 12.47 -21.17
CA GLN A 329 -2.46 12.09 -21.17
C GLN A 329 -1.62 13.00 -22.08
N GLN A 330 -2.13 13.36 -23.24
CA GLN A 330 -1.47 14.31 -24.15
C GLN A 330 -1.32 15.69 -23.50
N ASN A 331 -2.37 16.20 -22.84
CA ASN A 331 -2.31 17.48 -22.14
C ASN A 331 -1.34 17.45 -20.96
N LEU A 332 -1.35 16.37 -20.16
CA LEU A 332 -0.37 16.19 -19.07
C LEU A 332 1.06 16.19 -19.60
N ALA A 333 1.32 15.45 -20.66
CA ALA A 333 2.64 15.40 -21.29
C ALA A 333 3.07 16.78 -21.84
N ARG A 334 2.10 17.55 -22.39
CA ARG A 334 2.35 18.93 -22.84
C ARG A 334 2.70 19.85 -21.67
N LEU A 335 1.93 19.78 -20.56
CA LEU A 335 2.21 20.58 -19.37
C LEU A 335 3.56 20.23 -18.75
N GLN A 336 3.88 18.94 -18.64
CA GLN A 336 5.17 18.48 -18.13
C GLN A 336 6.33 18.99 -18.99
N ARG A 337 6.19 18.92 -20.33
CA ARG A 337 7.21 19.46 -21.24
C ARG A 337 7.36 20.96 -21.08
N ALA A 338 6.25 21.69 -21.00
CA ALA A 338 6.29 23.14 -20.81
C ALA A 338 6.98 23.53 -19.49
N GLU A 339 6.71 22.77 -18.41
CA GLU A 339 7.38 22.99 -17.13
C GLU A 339 8.87 22.68 -17.18
N GLN A 340 9.26 21.57 -17.82
CA GLN A 340 10.68 21.25 -18.07
C GLN A 340 11.39 22.34 -18.86
N VAL A 341 10.74 22.87 -19.92
CA VAL A 341 11.28 23.99 -20.70
C VAL A 341 11.45 25.22 -19.81
N ARG A 342 10.47 25.54 -18.97
CA ARG A 342 10.54 26.67 -18.04
C ARG A 342 11.70 26.52 -17.06
N GLN A 343 11.85 25.33 -16.49
CA GLN A 343 12.93 25.03 -15.56
C GLN A 343 14.30 25.19 -16.24
N LEU A 344 14.49 24.60 -17.43
CA LEU A 344 15.73 24.72 -18.20
C LEU A 344 16.06 26.17 -18.57
N VAL A 345 15.04 26.97 -18.87
CA VAL A 345 15.23 28.41 -19.15
C VAL A 345 15.66 29.13 -17.88
N SER A 346 15.05 28.85 -16.73
CA SER A 346 15.44 29.42 -15.43
C SER A 346 16.89 29.08 -15.07
N GLU A 347 17.27 27.81 -15.20
CA GLU A 347 18.65 27.33 -14.98
C GLU A 347 19.65 28.04 -15.90
N ALA A 348 19.26 28.25 -17.16
CA ALA A 348 20.10 28.97 -18.11
C ALA A 348 20.25 30.45 -17.74
N GLU A 349 19.20 31.11 -17.26
CA GLU A 349 19.25 32.51 -16.81
C GLU A 349 20.15 32.65 -15.58
N GLU A 350 20.07 31.73 -14.62
CA GLU A 350 20.96 31.69 -13.45
C GLU A 350 22.42 31.45 -13.84
N ALA A 351 22.64 30.53 -14.78
CA ALA A 351 23.96 30.25 -15.32
C ALA A 351 24.56 31.46 -16.04
N LEU A 352 23.74 32.19 -16.83
CA LEU A 352 24.15 33.43 -17.47
C LEU A 352 24.47 34.53 -16.46
N ALA A 353 23.66 34.70 -15.42
CA ALA A 353 23.91 35.64 -14.35
C ALA A 353 25.23 35.35 -13.59
N SER A 354 25.60 34.07 -13.52
CA SER A 354 26.83 33.58 -12.89
C SER A 354 28.01 33.46 -13.88
N SER A 355 27.85 33.98 -15.10
CA SER A 355 28.87 33.88 -16.19
C SER A 355 29.24 32.45 -16.62
N ARG A 356 28.38 31.47 -16.33
CA ARG A 356 28.54 30.05 -16.71
C ARG A 356 27.92 29.80 -18.09
N HIS A 357 28.49 30.45 -19.12
CA HIS A 357 27.92 30.51 -20.47
C HIS A 357 27.72 29.13 -21.12
N SER A 358 28.61 28.18 -20.88
CA SER A 358 28.54 26.83 -21.46
C SER A 358 27.38 26.02 -20.88
N GLU A 359 27.12 26.14 -19.58
CA GLU A 359 25.97 25.50 -18.91
C GLU A 359 24.64 26.11 -19.41
N ALA A 360 24.60 27.44 -19.50
CA ALA A 360 23.43 28.13 -20.04
C ALA A 360 23.05 27.68 -21.45
N LEU A 361 24.03 27.50 -22.31
CA LEU A 361 23.82 27.01 -23.68
C LEU A 361 23.29 25.57 -23.67
N ALA A 362 23.90 24.70 -22.85
CA ALA A 362 23.44 23.31 -22.74
C ALA A 362 21.96 23.23 -22.30
N SER A 363 21.56 23.99 -21.30
CA SER A 363 20.17 24.05 -20.83
C SER A 363 19.23 24.60 -21.89
N LEU A 364 19.60 25.68 -22.60
CA LEU A 364 18.77 26.24 -23.67
C LEU A 364 18.68 25.33 -24.90
N GLU A 365 19.73 24.63 -25.26
CA GLU A 365 19.71 23.64 -26.34
C GLU A 365 18.79 22.45 -25.99
N GLN A 366 18.78 22.03 -24.73
CA GLN A 366 17.82 21.02 -24.26
C GLN A 366 16.39 21.57 -24.30
N ALA A 367 16.17 22.81 -23.88
CA ALA A 367 14.85 23.45 -23.94
C ALA A 367 14.32 23.55 -25.38
N VAL A 368 15.16 23.90 -26.35
CA VAL A 368 14.79 23.93 -27.78
C VAL A 368 14.51 22.53 -28.34
N LYS A 369 15.22 21.49 -27.86
CA LYS A 369 14.92 20.10 -28.26
C LYS A 369 13.55 19.65 -27.74
N LEU A 370 13.15 20.09 -26.55
CA LEU A 370 11.85 19.75 -25.97
C LEU A 370 10.68 20.51 -26.63
N ASP A 371 10.91 21.76 -27.04
CA ASP A 371 9.93 22.59 -27.73
C ASP A 371 10.59 23.40 -28.86
N PRO A 372 10.76 22.76 -30.02
CA PRO A 372 11.42 23.40 -31.18
C PRO A 372 10.63 24.58 -31.76
N ALA A 373 9.34 24.69 -31.47
CA ALA A 373 8.49 25.77 -31.98
C ALA A 373 8.54 27.04 -31.10
N ASN A 374 9.19 26.99 -29.95
CA ASN A 374 9.25 28.08 -29.00
C ASN A 374 10.28 29.16 -29.43
N THR A 375 9.82 30.13 -30.15
CA THR A 375 10.66 31.22 -30.68
C THR A 375 11.32 32.04 -29.59
N ALA A 376 10.70 32.18 -28.41
CA ALA A 376 11.29 32.89 -27.27
C ALA A 376 12.55 32.17 -26.73
N VAL A 377 12.50 30.83 -26.64
CA VAL A 377 13.64 30.04 -26.20
C VAL A 377 14.76 30.05 -27.25
N GLN A 378 14.40 29.99 -28.55
CA GLN A 378 15.37 30.12 -29.64
C GLN A 378 16.09 31.48 -29.59
N ALA A 379 15.38 32.57 -29.37
CA ALA A 379 15.98 33.91 -29.24
C ALA A 379 16.94 33.97 -28.03
N LYS A 380 16.56 33.40 -26.90
CA LYS A 380 17.46 33.28 -25.72
C LYS A 380 18.72 32.46 -26.03
N LEU A 381 18.59 31.37 -26.77
CA LEU A 381 19.73 30.56 -27.20
C LEU A 381 20.71 31.36 -28.04
N GLU A 382 20.22 32.12 -29.02
CA GLU A 382 21.11 32.97 -29.84
C GLU A 382 21.81 34.05 -29.00
N THR A 383 21.08 34.69 -28.10
CA THR A 383 21.66 35.67 -27.15
C THR A 383 22.74 35.02 -26.27
N ALA A 384 22.51 33.81 -25.79
CA ALA A 384 23.49 33.08 -24.99
C ALA A 384 24.75 32.69 -25.82
N ARG A 385 24.57 32.31 -27.10
CA ARG A 385 25.65 32.04 -28.04
C ARG A 385 26.55 33.26 -28.26
N GLU A 386 25.93 34.43 -28.46
CA GLU A 386 26.68 35.67 -28.62
C GLU A 386 27.44 36.05 -27.35
N LYS A 387 26.81 35.92 -26.17
CA LYS A 387 27.50 36.17 -24.89
C LYS A 387 28.69 35.22 -24.68
N LYS A 388 28.53 33.92 -24.99
CA LYS A 388 29.62 32.98 -24.91
C LYS A 388 30.75 33.32 -25.86
N ARG A 389 30.45 33.63 -27.14
CA ARG A 389 31.45 33.98 -28.11
C ARG A 389 32.28 35.19 -27.65
N ARG A 390 31.64 36.25 -27.13
CA ARG A 390 32.33 37.38 -26.53
C ARG A 390 33.21 37.00 -25.36
N HIS A 391 32.67 36.14 -24.47
CA HIS A 391 33.41 35.65 -23.30
C HIS A 391 34.66 34.84 -23.70
N ASP A 392 34.51 33.94 -24.65
CA ASP A 392 35.62 33.12 -25.14
C ASP A 392 36.69 33.98 -25.86
N GLU A 393 36.26 34.98 -26.65
CA GLU A 393 37.17 35.94 -27.31
C GLU A 393 37.94 36.77 -26.29
N ILE A 394 37.28 37.25 -25.24
CA ILE A 394 37.92 37.95 -24.11
C ILE A 394 38.91 37.01 -23.42
N GLY A 395 38.53 35.73 -23.15
CA GLY A 395 39.38 34.74 -22.53
C GLY A 395 40.66 34.49 -23.35
N ASN A 396 40.54 34.36 -24.67
CA ASN A 396 41.67 34.18 -25.59
C ASN A 396 42.60 35.39 -25.58
N LEU A 397 42.05 36.62 -25.66
CA LEU A 397 42.83 37.86 -25.61
C LEU A 397 43.58 37.99 -24.28
N MET A 398 42.95 37.63 -23.17
CA MET A 398 43.60 37.62 -21.85
C MET A 398 44.71 36.58 -21.76
N ALA A 399 44.51 35.36 -22.29
CA ALA A 399 45.51 34.31 -22.31
C ALA A 399 46.73 34.71 -23.19
N GLU A 400 46.48 35.35 -24.37
CA GLU A 400 47.55 35.89 -25.23
C GLU A 400 48.30 37.06 -24.56
N ALA A 401 47.62 37.91 -23.80
CA ALA A 401 48.23 38.96 -23.01
C ALA A 401 49.15 38.39 -21.92
N GLU A 402 48.69 37.36 -21.20
CA GLU A 402 49.47 36.65 -20.18
C GLU A 402 50.72 35.97 -20.77
N ALA A 403 50.54 35.25 -21.89
CA ALA A 403 51.66 34.64 -22.61
C ALA A 403 52.66 35.67 -23.14
N SER A 404 52.19 36.87 -23.52
CA SER A 404 53.05 37.98 -23.93
C SER A 404 53.82 38.58 -22.75
N ARG A 405 53.20 38.65 -21.57
CA ARG A 405 53.87 39.07 -20.33
C ARG A 405 54.98 38.11 -19.93
N GLU A 406 54.71 36.79 -19.94
CA GLU A 406 55.73 35.76 -19.63
C GLU A 406 56.92 35.81 -20.56
N ARG A 407 56.73 36.21 -21.82
CA ARG A 407 57.77 36.46 -22.79
C ARG A 407 58.47 37.80 -22.60
N GLY A 408 58.04 38.62 -21.65
CA GLY A 408 58.63 39.94 -21.41
C GLY A 408 58.10 41.06 -22.33
N ASP A 409 57.11 40.76 -23.21
CA ASP A 409 56.53 41.74 -24.12
C ASP A 409 55.29 42.41 -23.52
N LEU A 410 55.55 43.32 -22.63
CA LEU A 410 54.50 44.07 -21.94
C LEU A 410 53.67 44.95 -22.89
N THR A 411 54.23 45.40 -24.00
CA THR A 411 53.53 46.25 -24.96
C THR A 411 52.49 45.44 -25.73
N ALA A 412 52.83 44.25 -26.19
CA ALA A 412 51.89 43.35 -26.82
C ALA A 412 50.80 42.92 -25.85
N ALA A 413 51.14 42.62 -24.60
CA ALA A 413 50.19 42.25 -23.56
C ALA A 413 49.14 43.35 -23.29
N LEU A 414 49.55 44.60 -23.17
CA LEU A 414 48.65 45.74 -22.99
C LEU A 414 47.72 45.96 -24.19
N LYS A 415 48.26 45.80 -25.43
CA LYS A 415 47.45 45.92 -26.66
C LYS A 415 46.36 44.86 -26.76
N MET A 416 46.61 43.63 -26.26
CA MET A 416 45.59 42.56 -26.19
C MET A 416 44.55 42.88 -25.14
N LEU A 417 44.93 43.40 -23.97
CA LEU A 417 44.02 43.85 -22.93
C LEU A 417 43.17 45.05 -23.36
N GLU A 418 43.67 45.98 -24.16
CA GLU A 418 42.88 47.07 -24.77
C GLU A 418 41.79 46.51 -25.71
N LYS A 419 42.13 45.55 -26.57
CA LYS A 419 41.12 44.89 -27.41
C LYS A 419 40.06 44.19 -26.56
N ALA A 420 40.47 43.52 -25.49
CA ALA A 420 39.55 42.88 -24.56
C ALA A 420 38.65 43.92 -23.86
N LEU A 421 39.16 45.10 -23.48
CA LEU A 421 38.39 46.23 -22.91
C LEU A 421 37.40 46.84 -23.91
N HIS A 422 37.70 46.83 -25.20
CA HIS A 422 36.75 47.24 -26.22
C HIS A 422 35.55 46.32 -26.35
N LEU A 423 35.72 45.00 -26.07
CA LEU A 423 34.65 44.04 -26.08
C LEU A 423 33.81 44.11 -24.80
N ASP A 424 34.42 44.43 -23.64
CA ASP A 424 33.78 44.57 -22.35
C ASP A 424 34.44 45.64 -21.50
N GLN A 425 33.94 46.88 -21.63
CA GLN A 425 34.55 48.08 -20.98
C GLN A 425 34.40 48.08 -19.46
N GLU A 426 33.44 47.32 -18.93
CA GLU A 426 33.17 47.26 -17.48
C GLU A 426 33.81 46.06 -16.81
N ASN A 427 34.49 45.20 -17.58
CA ASN A 427 35.06 43.98 -17.05
C ASN A 427 36.17 44.25 -16.04
N ILE A 428 35.83 44.02 -14.78
CA ILE A 428 36.71 44.28 -13.65
C ILE A 428 38.03 43.47 -13.76
N ARG A 429 37.98 42.25 -14.32
CA ARG A 429 39.14 41.38 -14.47
C ARG A 429 40.13 41.95 -15.51
N ILE A 430 39.64 42.47 -16.63
CA ILE A 430 40.46 43.07 -17.66
C ILE A 430 41.11 44.35 -17.13
N ARG A 431 40.32 45.21 -16.43
CA ARG A 431 40.83 46.42 -15.77
C ARG A 431 41.83 46.09 -14.67
N ALA A 432 41.58 45.03 -13.89
CA ALA A 432 42.49 44.58 -12.86
C ALA A 432 43.80 44.05 -13.46
N ALA A 433 43.76 43.24 -14.53
CA ALA A 433 44.93 42.80 -15.25
C ALA A 433 45.70 43.93 -15.84
N TYR A 434 45.02 44.95 -16.43
CA TYR A 434 45.66 46.14 -16.95
C TYR A 434 46.33 47.00 -15.85
N ALA A 435 45.70 47.06 -14.70
CA ALA A 435 46.28 47.71 -13.52
C ALA A 435 47.40 46.92 -12.85
N ASP A 436 47.43 45.58 -13.04
CA ASP A 436 48.31 44.66 -12.28
C ASP A 436 49.72 44.57 -12.82
N PHE A 437 49.99 45.05 -14.07
CA PHE A 437 51.37 45.29 -14.51
C PHE A 437 52.10 46.32 -13.62
N ALA A 438 51.35 47.07 -12.87
CA ALA A 438 51.89 47.95 -11.84
C ALA A 438 52.09 47.30 -10.46
N LYS A 439 51.84 46.02 -10.36
CA LYS A 439 51.63 45.37 -9.04
C LYS A 439 52.42 44.11 -8.73
N GLN A 440 53.69 44.07 -8.97
CA GLN A 440 54.54 43.05 -8.33
C GLN A 440 54.46 43.13 -6.78
N ALA A 441 54.16 44.27 -6.26
CA ALA A 441 53.96 44.45 -4.81
C ALA A 441 52.74 43.71 -4.25
N ARG A 442 51.62 43.53 -5.03
CA ARG A 442 50.45 42.81 -4.52
C ARG A 442 50.65 41.30 -4.39
N LEU A 443 51.51 40.69 -5.22
CA LEU A 443 51.76 39.23 -5.09
C LEU A 443 52.37 38.90 -3.74
N ALA A 444 53.26 39.76 -3.23
CA ALA A 444 53.89 39.58 -1.93
C ALA A 444 52.83 39.73 -0.77
N ALA A 445 51.92 40.69 -0.90
CA ALA A 445 50.85 40.87 0.06
C ALA A 445 49.88 39.68 0.06
N GLN A 446 49.55 39.16 -1.14
CA GLN A 446 48.66 37.99 -1.25
C GLN A 446 49.31 36.73 -0.64
N GLN A 447 50.60 36.52 -0.82
CA GLN A 447 51.31 35.41 -0.19
C GLN A 447 51.42 35.55 1.33
N GLN A 448 51.50 36.80 1.82
CA GLN A 448 51.48 37.07 3.25
C GLN A 448 50.09 36.79 3.83
N GLN A 449 49.03 37.20 3.17
CA GLN A 449 47.65 36.94 3.57
C GLN A 449 47.33 35.43 3.64
N ILE A 450 47.80 34.67 2.65
CA ILE A 450 47.66 33.19 2.67
C ILE A 450 48.41 32.58 3.86
N ARG A 451 49.61 33.05 4.22
CA ARG A 451 50.35 32.59 5.39
C ARG A 451 49.62 32.89 6.68
N GLU A 452 49.04 34.08 6.82
CA GLU A 452 48.23 34.48 7.99
C GLU A 452 46.97 33.65 8.11
N MET A 453 46.23 33.42 7.00
CA MET A 453 45.02 32.59 7.01
C MET A 453 45.33 31.14 7.36
N LEU A 454 46.43 30.56 6.90
CA LEU A 454 46.90 29.23 7.31
C LEU A 454 47.25 29.18 8.79
N GLY A 455 47.88 30.25 9.31
CA GLY A 455 48.17 30.38 10.76
C GLY A 455 46.89 30.36 11.58
N ASN A 456 45.90 31.13 11.17
CA ASN A 456 44.56 31.18 11.82
C ASN A 456 43.85 29.82 11.74
N ALA A 457 43.83 29.17 10.58
CA ALA A 457 43.22 27.86 10.44
C ALA A 457 43.83 26.81 11.40
N ARG A 458 45.17 26.81 11.56
CA ARG A 458 45.87 25.95 12.52
C ARG A 458 45.47 26.29 13.97
N GLN A 459 45.31 27.55 14.28
CA GLN A 459 44.84 28.00 15.58
C GLN A 459 43.41 27.52 15.88
N GLU A 460 42.48 27.63 14.93
CA GLU A 460 41.11 27.17 15.02
C GLU A 460 41.01 25.63 15.19
N VAL A 461 41.83 24.87 14.46
CA VAL A 461 41.95 23.41 14.67
C VAL A 461 42.44 23.09 16.09
N SER A 462 43.48 23.80 16.57
CA SER A 462 44.03 23.59 17.91
C SER A 462 43.02 23.98 19.00
N SER A 463 42.18 24.99 18.75
CA SER A 463 41.12 25.46 19.64
C SER A 463 39.82 24.64 19.54
N ARG A 464 39.81 23.57 18.75
CA ARG A 464 38.64 22.71 18.46
C ARG A 464 37.46 23.43 17.79
N GLN A 465 37.71 24.55 17.17
CA GLN A 465 36.71 25.31 16.38
C GLN A 465 36.69 24.79 14.94
N PHE A 466 36.40 23.49 14.77
CA PHE A 466 36.55 22.77 13.50
C PHE A 466 35.74 23.36 12.36
N THR A 467 34.54 23.91 12.63
CA THR A 467 33.69 24.53 11.61
C THR A 467 34.35 25.76 11.01
N ALA A 468 34.88 26.65 11.87
CA ALA A 468 35.61 27.84 11.44
C ALA A 468 36.91 27.45 10.69
N ALA A 469 37.65 26.47 11.18
CA ALA A 469 38.83 25.96 10.52
C ALA A 469 38.56 25.44 9.09
N ILE A 470 37.46 24.68 8.90
CA ILE A 470 37.04 24.16 7.59
C ILE A 470 36.69 25.30 6.63
N GLU A 471 36.01 26.34 7.13
CA GLU A 471 35.65 27.51 6.32
C GLU A 471 36.89 28.27 5.88
N ILE A 472 37.85 28.55 6.80
CA ILE A 472 39.11 29.23 6.48
C ILE A 472 39.93 28.41 5.49
N LEU A 473 40.06 27.10 5.70
CA LEU A 473 40.82 26.22 4.80
C LEU A 473 40.19 26.10 3.41
N ARG A 474 38.87 26.13 3.32
CA ARG A 474 38.16 26.16 2.03
C ARG A 474 38.41 27.46 1.29
N GLU A 475 38.44 28.58 2.02
CA GLU A 475 38.77 29.86 1.39
C GLU A 475 40.20 29.92 0.90
N VAL A 476 41.17 29.38 1.71
CA VAL A 476 42.56 29.28 1.28
C VAL A 476 42.73 28.31 0.09
N SER A 477 41.96 27.20 0.11
CA SER A 477 41.96 26.22 -1.00
C SER A 477 41.39 26.81 -2.30
N LYS A 478 40.46 27.77 -2.21
CA LYS A 478 39.99 28.51 -3.38
C LYS A 478 41.05 29.45 -3.93
N LEU A 479 41.95 29.98 -3.09
CA LEU A 479 42.99 30.90 -3.47
C LEU A 479 44.25 30.18 -3.98
N ASP A 480 44.60 29.04 -3.41
CA ASP A 480 45.69 28.18 -3.89
C ASP A 480 45.40 26.69 -3.58
N PRO A 481 44.79 25.97 -4.53
CA PRO A 481 44.47 24.56 -4.38
C PRO A 481 45.66 23.62 -4.30
N SER A 482 46.86 24.13 -4.63
CA SER A 482 48.06 23.29 -4.79
C SER A 482 48.92 23.14 -3.52
N LEU A 483 48.55 23.81 -2.41
CA LEU A 483 49.29 23.74 -1.15
C LEU A 483 49.00 22.43 -0.41
N PRO A 484 49.99 21.51 -0.28
CA PRO A 484 49.78 20.19 0.31
C PRO A 484 49.33 20.22 1.79
N GLU A 485 49.67 21.30 2.51
CA GLU A 485 49.30 21.50 3.91
C GLU A 485 47.80 21.70 4.13
N ILE A 486 47.07 22.22 3.15
CA ILE A 486 45.64 22.51 3.25
C ILE A 486 44.86 21.22 3.35
N GLU A 487 45.18 20.24 2.51
CA GLU A 487 44.47 18.95 2.45
C GLU A 487 44.59 18.16 3.77
N SER A 488 45.81 18.14 4.33
CA SER A 488 46.07 17.52 5.64
C SER A 488 45.32 18.18 6.79
N LEU A 489 45.30 19.52 6.80
CA LEU A 489 44.57 20.28 7.82
C LEU A 489 43.07 20.18 7.65
N LEU A 490 42.56 20.12 6.41
CA LEU A 490 41.14 19.96 6.11
C LEU A 490 40.64 18.60 6.57
N GLN A 491 41.40 17.56 6.35
CA GLN A 491 41.06 16.20 6.77
C GLN A 491 41.06 16.06 8.30
N THR A 492 42.04 16.73 8.96
CA THR A 492 42.11 16.80 10.44
C THR A 492 40.90 17.55 11.00
N ALA A 493 40.50 18.66 10.39
CA ALA A 493 39.37 19.47 10.83
C ALA A 493 38.03 18.74 10.60
N ILE A 494 37.85 18.07 9.46
CA ILE A 494 36.65 17.29 9.15
C ILE A 494 36.50 16.11 10.11
N SER A 495 37.60 15.35 10.34
CA SER A 495 37.60 14.24 11.29
C SER A 495 37.28 14.71 12.72
N GLY A 496 37.85 15.85 13.13
CA GLY A 496 37.56 16.46 14.43
C GLY A 496 36.11 16.90 14.56
N GLN A 497 35.53 17.50 13.53
CA GLN A 497 34.12 17.91 13.48
C GLN A 497 33.17 16.70 13.59
N GLU A 498 33.48 15.63 12.87
CA GLU A 498 32.69 14.40 12.93
C GLU A 498 32.73 13.75 14.33
N GLN A 499 33.92 13.71 14.96
CA GLN A 499 34.05 13.20 16.31
C GLN A 499 33.29 14.03 17.33
N GLU A 500 33.35 15.36 17.22
CA GLU A 500 32.62 16.27 18.10
C GLU A 500 31.11 16.15 17.90
N ARG A 501 30.64 16.00 16.66
CA ARG A 501 29.23 15.75 16.32
C ARG A 501 28.74 14.43 16.89
N ARG A 502 29.56 13.37 16.74
CA ARG A 502 29.29 12.07 17.33
C ARG A 502 29.17 12.17 18.86
N ARG A 503 30.14 12.86 19.50
CA ARG A 503 30.15 13.05 20.96
C ARG A 503 28.89 13.77 21.45
N LYS A 504 28.52 14.90 20.83
CA LYS A 504 27.32 15.66 21.16
C LYS A 504 26.04 14.85 20.97
N LEU A 505 25.95 14.09 19.87
CA LEU A 505 24.82 13.21 19.62
C LEU A 505 24.73 12.13 20.71
N LEU A 506 25.87 11.57 21.09
CA LEU A 506 25.95 10.57 22.14
C LEU A 506 25.51 11.14 23.51
N GLU A 507 26.03 12.31 23.87
CA GLU A 507 25.68 13.01 25.12
C GLU A 507 24.19 13.37 25.17
N GLN A 508 23.64 13.88 24.09
CA GLN A 508 22.19 14.19 23.96
C GLN A 508 21.32 12.94 24.11
N VAL A 509 21.66 11.89 23.39
CA VAL A 509 20.90 10.64 23.43
C VAL A 509 20.99 9.98 24.81
N GLN A 510 22.19 9.98 25.41
CA GLN A 510 22.36 9.44 26.78
C GLN A 510 21.52 10.23 27.79
N ALA A 511 21.53 11.55 27.73
CA ALA A 511 20.75 12.41 28.63
C ALA A 511 19.23 12.19 28.45
N GLU A 512 18.77 12.00 27.20
CA GLU A 512 17.37 11.76 26.91
C GLU A 512 16.91 10.37 27.39
N ILE A 513 17.76 9.35 27.23
CA ILE A 513 17.50 8.00 27.73
C ILE A 513 17.48 8.00 29.28
N GLU A 514 18.43 8.67 29.92
CA GLU A 514 18.44 8.78 31.41
C GLU A 514 17.20 9.50 31.94
N LYS A 515 16.72 10.52 31.22
CA LYS A 515 15.47 11.21 31.56
C LYS A 515 14.25 10.30 31.44
N CYS A 516 14.22 9.45 30.44
CA CYS A 516 13.14 8.45 30.28
C CYS A 516 13.23 7.39 31.41
N LEU A 517 14.41 6.93 31.74
CA LEU A 517 14.61 5.97 32.84
C LEU A 517 14.20 6.54 34.20
N LEU A 518 14.46 7.83 34.46
CA LEU A 518 14.02 8.52 35.68
C LEU A 518 12.50 8.75 35.74
N ALA A 519 11.84 8.70 34.61
CA ALA A 519 10.40 8.85 34.49
C ALA A 519 9.66 7.51 34.38
N ASP A 520 10.37 6.39 34.56
CA ASP A 520 9.87 5.00 34.39
C ASP A 520 9.26 4.70 33.01
N ASP A 521 9.63 5.51 31.99
CA ASP A 521 9.17 5.33 30.59
C ASP A 521 10.13 4.42 29.82
N TYR A 522 10.06 3.13 30.14
CA TYR A 522 10.97 2.11 29.60
C TYR A 522 10.75 1.83 28.11
N ASP A 523 9.53 1.99 27.61
CA ASP A 523 9.22 1.80 26.20
C ASP A 523 9.91 2.87 25.35
N ARG A 524 9.79 4.11 25.76
CA ARG A 524 10.45 5.23 25.09
C ARG A 524 11.97 5.18 25.23
N ALA A 525 12.49 4.76 26.39
CA ALA A 525 13.92 4.56 26.60
C ALA A 525 14.47 3.45 25.67
N THR A 526 13.71 2.36 25.51
CA THR A 526 14.06 1.24 24.61
C THR A 526 14.08 1.68 23.15
N ASP A 527 13.09 2.44 22.72
CA ASP A 527 13.02 2.98 21.37
C ASP A 527 14.19 3.93 21.09
N LEU A 528 14.49 4.83 22.00
CA LEU A 528 15.59 5.79 21.86
C LEU A 528 16.95 5.07 21.78
N VAL A 529 17.20 4.10 22.66
CA VAL A 529 18.48 3.37 22.65
C VAL A 529 18.63 2.50 21.40
N ASN A 530 17.56 1.89 20.90
CA ASN A 530 17.62 1.09 19.68
C ASN A 530 17.93 1.96 18.46
N ARG A 531 17.27 3.09 18.30
CA ARG A 531 17.55 4.06 17.22
C ARG A 531 18.98 4.61 17.31
N ALA A 532 19.47 4.86 18.54
CA ALA A 532 20.83 5.34 18.73
C ALA A 532 21.88 4.27 18.37
N VAL A 533 21.64 3.00 18.72
CA VAL A 533 22.52 1.88 18.33
C VAL A 533 22.49 1.63 16.83
N GLU A 534 21.35 1.81 16.14
CA GLU A 534 21.28 1.75 14.67
C GLU A 534 22.12 2.85 14.00
N GLN A 535 22.11 4.06 14.57
CA GLN A 535 22.88 5.18 14.06
C GLN A 535 24.39 5.10 14.40
N LEU A 536 24.72 4.53 15.56
CA LEU A 536 26.09 4.42 16.08
C LEU A 536 26.38 2.99 16.59
N PRO A 537 26.45 2.00 15.70
CA PRO A 537 26.52 0.58 16.07
C PRO A 537 27.81 0.15 16.79
N THR A 538 28.87 0.95 16.70
CA THR A 538 30.20 0.65 17.28
C THR A 538 30.42 1.27 18.68
N GLU A 539 29.48 2.05 19.18
CA GLU A 539 29.64 2.76 20.46
C GLU A 539 29.33 1.84 21.66
N ALA A 540 30.38 1.45 22.35
CA ALA A 540 30.28 0.54 23.49
C ALA A 540 29.39 1.08 24.63
N SER A 541 29.37 2.40 24.84
CA SER A 541 28.53 3.07 25.84
C SER A 541 27.03 2.92 25.53
N LEU A 542 26.62 2.96 24.26
CA LEU A 542 25.23 2.74 23.83
C LEU A 542 24.82 1.27 23.98
N LEU A 543 25.73 0.34 23.71
CA LEU A 543 25.49 -1.09 23.90
C LEU A 543 25.32 -1.43 25.38
N GLN A 544 26.11 -0.82 26.25
CA GLN A 544 25.94 -0.95 27.70
C GLN A 544 24.62 -0.33 28.20
N LEU A 545 24.27 0.84 27.66
CA LEU A 545 23.01 1.51 27.98
C LEU A 545 21.80 0.67 27.51
N LYS A 546 21.88 0.06 26.34
CA LYS A 546 20.86 -0.87 25.81
C LYS A 546 20.66 -2.05 26.75
N THR A 547 21.74 -2.64 27.23
CA THR A 547 21.69 -3.75 28.19
C THR A 547 21.07 -3.31 29.52
N ARG A 548 21.42 -2.12 30.00
CA ARG A 548 20.88 -1.53 31.24
C ARG A 548 19.38 -1.24 31.12
N VAL A 549 18.93 -0.59 30.01
CA VAL A 549 17.53 -0.32 29.75
C VAL A 549 16.73 -1.62 29.65
N ALA A 550 17.23 -2.62 28.92
CA ALA A 550 16.58 -3.92 28.78
C ALA A 550 16.50 -4.69 30.12
N THR A 551 17.46 -4.53 30.99
CA THR A 551 17.47 -5.16 32.34
C THR A 551 16.44 -4.50 33.24
N GLN A 552 16.38 -3.16 33.25
CA GLN A 552 15.41 -2.41 34.04
C GLN A 552 13.97 -2.58 33.55
N ALA A 553 13.76 -2.60 32.25
CA ALA A 553 12.43 -2.88 31.65
C ALA A 553 11.89 -4.30 31.96
N ARG A 554 12.73 -5.26 32.30
CA ARG A 554 12.33 -6.61 32.70
C ARG A 554 12.01 -6.74 34.21
N GLN A 555 12.38 -5.77 35.02
CA GLN A 555 12.16 -5.77 36.46
C GLN A 555 10.85 -5.06 36.85
N PHE A 556 10.25 -4.36 35.95
CA PHE A 556 8.92 -3.76 36.03
C PHE A 556 7.91 -4.52 35.14
#